data_0c91fc74f769505e067017aaf91b7791
#
_entry.id   0c91fc74f769505e067017aaf91b7791
#
_cell.length_a   1.000
_cell.length_b   1.000
_cell.length_c   1.000
_cell.angle_alpha   90.00
_cell.angle_beta   90.00
_cell.angle_gamma   90.00
#
_symmetry.space_group_name_H-M   'P 1'
#
loop_
_entity.id
_entity.type
_entity.pdbx_description
1 polymer ?
#
loop_
_entity_poly.entity_id
_entity_poly.type
_entity_poly.pdbx_seq_one_letter_code
_entity_poly.pdbx_strand_id
1 'polypeptide(L)'
;MTADPHITGSIRFSVLHDAAGALLAELDERYMVDRRETKEQLGPAEALVRIERLMPRTPAAAPLAIAFTDFPGLRLRLGRWWVETLPACGCDDCEEDPAQLVEVLRTQAYALVEGGLWERVRRGVGGSWFETRLIGVGVNGRREGPLTRQDGREARRSGFAAPVLWAPWPRRA
;
A
#
# COMPACT_ATOMS: atom_id res chain seq x y z
N MET A 1 -13.99 27.60 13.35
CA MET A 1 -13.21 26.38 13.14
C MET A 1 -11.84 26.62 13.77
N THR A 2 -11.64 26.15 14.97
CA THR A 2 -10.34 26.22 15.65
C THR A 2 -9.48 25.10 15.07
N ALA A 3 -8.39 25.46 14.39
CA ALA A 3 -7.38 24.51 13.98
C ALA A 3 -6.85 23.81 15.24
N ASP A 4 -6.77 22.48 15.21
CA ASP A 4 -6.18 21.70 16.29
C ASP A 4 -4.70 22.09 16.40
N PRO A 5 -4.23 22.63 17.55
CA PRO A 5 -2.85 23.11 17.70
C PRO A 5 -1.79 22.01 17.55
N HIS A 6 -2.19 20.74 17.52
CA HIS A 6 -1.27 19.61 17.37
C HIS A 6 -0.97 19.22 15.90
N ILE A 7 -1.50 19.97 14.90
CA ILE A 7 -1.36 19.64 13.46
C ILE A 7 -0.60 20.73 12.68
N THR A 8 0.16 21.58 13.36
CA THR A 8 0.90 22.69 12.71
C THR A 8 2.05 22.22 11.81
N GLY A 9 2.60 21.03 12.07
CA GLY A 9 3.70 20.43 11.30
C GLY A 9 3.31 19.64 10.06
N SER A 10 2.01 19.54 9.73
CA SER A 10 1.52 18.68 8.62
C SER A 10 2.15 19.00 7.26
N ILE A 11 2.47 20.27 7.00
CA ILE A 11 3.05 20.71 5.72
C ILE A 11 4.42 20.05 5.44
N ARG A 12 5.17 19.64 6.47
CA ARG A 12 6.45 18.93 6.31
C ARG A 12 6.31 17.60 5.56
N PHE A 13 5.14 16.98 5.63
CA PHE A 13 4.84 15.72 4.96
C PHE A 13 4.39 15.87 3.50
N SER A 14 4.25 17.10 2.98
CA SER A 14 3.88 17.34 1.57
C SER A 14 4.89 16.72 0.59
N VAL A 15 6.14 16.56 1.00
CA VAL A 15 7.18 15.86 0.22
C VAL A 15 6.80 14.42 -0.11
N LEU A 16 5.94 13.77 0.69
CA LEU A 16 5.46 12.41 0.42
C LEU A 16 4.61 12.35 -0.85
N HIS A 17 3.78 13.37 -1.10
CA HIS A 17 2.98 13.46 -2.32
C HIS A 17 3.85 13.57 -3.56
N ASP A 18 4.88 14.43 -3.53
CA ASP A 18 5.82 14.60 -4.63
C ASP A 18 6.63 13.33 -4.87
N ALA A 19 7.13 12.72 -3.80
CA ALA A 19 7.89 11.46 -3.87
C ALA A 19 7.04 10.31 -4.42
N ALA A 20 5.78 10.21 -4.01
CA ALA A 20 4.85 9.18 -4.52
C ALA A 20 4.54 9.41 -6.01
N GLY A 21 4.30 10.65 -6.42
CA GLY A 21 4.08 11.00 -7.82
C GLY A 21 5.27 10.65 -8.70
N ALA A 22 6.49 10.99 -8.25
CA ALA A 22 7.74 10.66 -8.95
C ALA A 22 7.96 9.14 -9.03
N LEU A 23 7.73 8.41 -7.93
CA LEU A 23 7.84 6.96 -7.90
C LEU A 23 6.85 6.27 -8.86
N LEU A 24 5.58 6.70 -8.86
CA LEU A 24 4.57 6.16 -9.76
C LEU A 24 4.93 6.40 -11.23
N ALA A 25 5.46 7.59 -11.58
CA ALA A 25 5.93 7.89 -12.92
C ALA A 25 7.12 7.02 -13.31
N GLU A 26 8.11 6.85 -12.43
CA GLU A 26 9.28 5.99 -12.66
C GLU A 26 8.86 4.53 -12.88
N LEU A 27 7.95 4.00 -12.07
CA LEU A 27 7.50 2.62 -12.19
C LEU A 27 6.67 2.41 -13.48
N ASP A 28 5.83 3.37 -13.86
CA ASP A 28 5.06 3.32 -15.11
C ASP A 28 5.96 3.35 -16.33
N GLU A 29 7.04 4.12 -16.30
CA GLU A 29 8.03 4.17 -17.39
C GLU A 29 8.83 2.85 -17.53
N ARG A 30 9.20 2.22 -16.40
CA ARG A 30 10.11 1.06 -16.38
C ARG A 30 9.43 -0.28 -16.54
N TYR A 31 8.15 -0.39 -16.17
CA TYR A 31 7.44 -1.68 -16.09
C TYR A 31 6.20 -1.71 -16.95
N MET A 32 5.80 -2.92 -17.36
CA MET A 32 4.59 -3.16 -18.15
C MET A 32 3.36 -3.13 -17.23
N VAL A 33 2.90 -1.94 -16.94
CA VAL A 33 1.74 -1.67 -16.09
C VAL A 33 0.71 -0.81 -16.80
N ASP A 34 -0.53 -0.84 -16.32
CA ASP A 34 -1.58 0.10 -16.67
C ASP A 34 -1.80 1.02 -15.47
N ARG A 35 -1.56 2.33 -15.65
CA ARG A 35 -1.77 3.35 -14.62
C ARG A 35 -3.20 3.86 -14.69
N ARG A 36 -3.85 3.94 -13.52
CA ARG A 36 -5.23 4.45 -13.39
C ARG A 36 -5.33 5.37 -12.19
N GLU A 37 -6.06 6.47 -12.36
CA GLU A 37 -6.42 7.39 -11.29
C GLU A 37 -7.93 7.30 -11.03
N THR A 38 -8.31 7.30 -9.76
CA THR A 38 -9.70 7.36 -9.29
C THR A 38 -9.81 8.29 -8.09
N LYS A 39 -11.06 8.66 -7.73
CA LYS A 39 -11.36 9.32 -6.46
C LYS A 39 -12.30 8.42 -5.67
N GLU A 40 -11.89 8.05 -4.47
CA GLU A 40 -12.63 7.10 -3.63
C GLU A 40 -12.57 7.53 -2.16
N GLN A 41 -13.56 7.07 -1.38
CA GLN A 41 -13.50 7.15 0.07
C GLN A 41 -12.69 5.95 0.61
N LEU A 42 -11.78 6.22 1.54
CA LEU A 42 -11.02 5.16 2.22
C LEU A 42 -11.81 4.52 3.37
N GLY A 43 -12.80 5.23 3.88
CA GLY A 43 -13.70 4.78 4.94
C GLY A 43 -15.04 5.52 4.90
N PRO A 44 -16.07 5.04 5.63
CA PRO A 44 -17.44 5.55 5.53
C PRO A 44 -17.62 7.03 5.89
N ALA A 45 -16.70 7.61 6.66
CA ALA A 45 -16.75 9.00 7.11
C ALA A 45 -15.58 9.84 6.56
N GLU A 46 -14.77 9.29 5.66
CA GLU A 46 -13.61 9.98 5.10
C GLU A 46 -13.97 10.74 3.83
N ALA A 47 -13.22 11.81 3.54
CA ALA A 47 -13.37 12.55 2.29
C ALA A 47 -12.96 11.68 1.08
N LEU A 48 -13.41 12.09 -0.11
CA LEU A 48 -12.92 11.51 -1.36
C LEU A 48 -11.46 11.91 -1.57
N VAL A 49 -10.59 10.92 -1.70
CA VAL A 49 -9.17 11.12 -1.97
C VAL A 49 -8.79 10.58 -3.34
N ARG A 50 -7.75 11.17 -3.93
CA ARG A 50 -7.14 10.66 -5.15
C ARG A 50 -6.40 9.36 -4.86
N ILE A 51 -6.66 8.34 -5.68
CA ILE A 51 -5.96 7.05 -5.63
C ILE A 51 -5.37 6.77 -7.00
N GLU A 52 -4.08 6.53 -7.04
CA GLU A 52 -3.39 6.06 -8.23
C GLU A 52 -3.02 4.59 -8.09
N ARG A 53 -3.29 3.82 -9.14
CA ARG A 53 -3.01 2.37 -9.20
C ARG A 53 -2.11 2.06 -10.37
N LEU A 54 -1.11 1.22 -10.11
CA LEU A 54 -0.32 0.54 -11.13
C LEU A 54 -0.72 -0.93 -11.14
N MET A 55 -1.29 -1.37 -12.26
CA MET A 55 -1.78 -2.72 -12.48
C MET A 55 -0.84 -3.43 -13.44
N PRO A 56 0.01 -4.39 -12.99
CA PRO A 56 0.86 -5.15 -13.88
C PRO A 56 0.02 -5.87 -14.95
N ARG A 57 0.52 -5.89 -16.18
CA ARG A 57 -0.17 -6.58 -17.30
C ARG A 57 -0.12 -8.10 -17.20
N THR A 58 0.63 -8.64 -16.25
CA THR A 58 0.58 -10.05 -15.90
C THR A 58 -0.23 -10.27 -14.63
N PRO A 59 -1.21 -11.19 -14.61
CA PRO A 59 -2.00 -11.47 -13.42
C PRO A 59 -1.20 -12.17 -12.30
N ALA A 60 0.02 -12.64 -12.60
CA ALA A 60 0.91 -13.24 -11.61
C ALA A 60 1.62 -12.21 -10.72
N ALA A 61 1.63 -10.93 -11.09
CA ALA A 61 2.27 -9.86 -10.33
C ALA A 61 1.24 -9.02 -9.56
N ALA A 62 1.60 -8.60 -8.35
CA ALA A 62 0.71 -7.87 -7.47
C ALA A 62 0.58 -6.39 -7.86
N PRO A 63 -0.62 -5.78 -7.74
CA PRO A 63 -0.82 -4.36 -7.99
C PRO A 63 -0.29 -3.49 -6.85
N LEU A 64 0.02 -2.23 -7.19
CA LEU A 64 0.29 -1.14 -6.25
C LEU A 64 -0.84 -0.12 -6.33
N ALA A 65 -1.34 0.33 -5.18
CA ALA A 65 -2.22 1.49 -5.08
C ALA A 65 -1.70 2.47 -4.03
N ILE A 66 -1.73 3.76 -4.36
CA ILE A 66 -1.36 4.85 -3.44
C ILE A 66 -2.52 5.83 -3.38
N ALA A 67 -3.08 6.02 -2.19
CA ALA A 67 -4.04 7.06 -1.90
C ALA A 67 -3.32 8.28 -1.33
N PHE A 68 -3.66 9.45 -1.85
CA PHE A 68 -3.13 10.76 -1.42
C PHE A 68 -4.13 11.39 -0.48
N THR A 69 -3.84 11.39 0.82
CA THR A 69 -4.78 11.89 1.83
C THR A 69 -4.73 13.41 1.98
N ASP A 70 -5.85 14.03 2.44
CA ASP A 70 -5.95 15.48 2.63
C ASP A 70 -4.96 16.03 3.66
N PHE A 71 -4.76 15.30 4.77
CA PHE A 71 -3.52 15.41 5.50
C PHE A 71 -2.41 14.94 4.56
N PRO A 72 -1.33 15.71 4.31
CA PRO A 72 -0.37 15.38 3.25
C PRO A 72 0.41 14.10 3.54
N GLY A 73 -0.32 13.00 3.64
CA GLY A 73 0.15 11.65 3.85
C GLY A 73 -0.25 10.73 2.71
N LEU A 74 0.17 9.48 2.83
CA LEU A 74 -0.08 8.43 1.87
C LEU A 74 -0.67 7.20 2.56
N ARG A 75 -1.54 6.49 1.85
CA ARG A 75 -1.92 5.13 2.21
C ARG A 75 -1.58 4.21 1.04
N LEU A 76 -0.58 3.38 1.24
CA LEU A 76 -0.13 2.39 0.27
C LEU A 76 -0.92 1.11 0.44
N ARG A 77 -1.25 0.46 -0.68
CA ARG A 77 -1.71 -0.92 -0.70
C ARG A 77 -0.87 -1.70 -1.70
N LEU A 78 -0.23 -2.75 -1.24
CA LEU A 78 0.56 -3.69 -2.03
C LEU A 78 -0.19 -5.03 -2.07
N GLY A 79 -0.54 -5.48 -3.26
CA GLY A 79 -1.38 -6.66 -3.42
C GLY A 79 -2.76 -6.48 -2.78
N ARG A 80 -3.20 -7.48 -2.03
CA ARG A 80 -4.55 -7.50 -1.46
C ARG A 80 -4.61 -6.98 -0.02
N TRP A 81 -3.63 -7.32 0.84
CA TRP A 81 -3.73 -7.05 2.29
C TRP A 81 -2.59 -6.27 2.91
N TRP A 82 -1.49 -6.06 2.21
CA TRP A 82 -0.44 -5.21 2.76
C TRP A 82 -0.86 -3.74 2.65
N VAL A 83 -1.06 -3.10 3.78
CA VAL A 83 -1.41 -1.66 3.84
C VAL A 83 -0.41 -0.94 4.74
N GLU A 84 0.10 0.20 4.27
CA GLU A 84 0.97 1.11 5.02
C GLU A 84 0.40 2.51 4.98
N THR A 85 0.44 3.21 6.11
CA THR A 85 0.06 4.62 6.20
C THR A 85 1.29 5.44 6.57
N LEU A 86 1.59 6.46 5.78
CA LEU A 86 2.76 7.32 5.94
C LEU A 86 2.33 8.80 6.01
N PRO A 87 2.57 9.50 7.12
CA PRO A 87 3.06 9.01 8.40
C PRO A 87 2.06 8.07 9.08
N ALA A 88 2.55 7.23 10.01
CA ALA A 88 1.66 6.39 10.83
C ALA A 88 0.86 7.24 11.81
N CYS A 89 1.44 8.34 12.30
CA CYS A 89 0.81 9.37 13.12
C CYS A 89 1.16 10.76 12.55
N GLY A 90 0.15 11.61 12.38
CA GLY A 90 0.34 12.98 11.88
C GLY A 90 0.57 14.04 12.96
N CYS A 91 0.72 13.66 14.23
CA CYS A 91 0.92 14.61 15.31
C CYS A 91 2.38 15.10 15.41
N ASP A 92 2.56 16.31 15.96
CA ASP A 92 3.89 16.90 16.10
C ASP A 92 4.76 16.16 17.14
N ASP A 93 4.14 15.41 18.06
CA ASP A 93 4.84 14.65 19.12
C ASP A 93 5.49 13.34 18.60
N CYS A 94 5.08 12.84 17.45
CA CYS A 94 5.57 11.59 16.86
C CYS A 94 6.79 11.81 15.96
N GLU A 95 7.63 12.72 16.12
CA GLU A 95 8.93 13.00 15.47
C GLU A 95 9.27 12.16 14.19
N GLU A 96 8.24 11.78 13.39
CA GLU A 96 8.47 11.03 12.16
C GLU A 96 9.19 11.92 11.14
N ASP A 97 10.32 11.43 10.63
CA ASP A 97 11.12 12.13 9.63
C ASP A 97 10.54 11.89 8.22
N PRO A 98 10.08 12.93 7.52
CA PRO A 98 9.57 12.81 6.15
C PRO A 98 10.55 12.15 5.17
N ALA A 99 11.86 12.36 5.32
CA ALA A 99 12.87 11.74 4.46
C ALA A 99 12.94 10.24 4.67
N GLN A 100 12.87 9.78 5.91
CA GLN A 100 12.80 8.35 6.22
C GLN A 100 11.51 7.71 5.69
N LEU A 101 10.38 8.42 5.75
CA LEU A 101 9.11 7.94 5.20
C LEU A 101 9.15 7.81 3.67
N VAL A 102 9.86 8.69 2.97
CA VAL A 102 10.12 8.54 1.52
C VAL A 102 10.93 7.26 1.25
N GLU A 103 11.95 6.96 2.06
CA GLU A 103 12.71 5.71 1.93
C GLU A 103 11.85 4.48 2.22
N VAL A 104 10.96 4.52 3.21
CA VAL A 104 9.98 3.44 3.47
C VAL A 104 9.06 3.22 2.28
N LEU A 105 8.51 4.29 1.69
CA LEU A 105 7.69 4.24 0.49
C LEU A 105 8.42 3.52 -0.66
N ARG A 106 9.65 3.98 -0.98
CA ARG A 106 10.45 3.40 -2.06
C ARG A 106 10.82 1.95 -1.80
N THR A 107 11.31 1.65 -0.61
CA THR A 107 11.71 0.30 -0.20
C THR A 107 10.58 -0.71 -0.32
N GLN A 108 9.38 -0.35 0.15
CA GLN A 108 8.22 -1.25 0.06
C GLN A 108 7.74 -1.41 -1.39
N ALA A 109 7.70 -0.34 -2.18
CA ALA A 109 7.31 -0.41 -3.58
C ALA A 109 8.28 -1.27 -4.40
N TYR A 110 9.58 -1.13 -4.20
CA TYR A 110 10.57 -1.96 -4.90
C TYR A 110 10.54 -3.42 -4.46
N ALA A 111 10.33 -3.70 -3.16
CA ALA A 111 10.15 -5.07 -2.70
C ALA A 111 8.94 -5.75 -3.37
N LEU A 112 7.83 -5.02 -3.57
CA LEU A 112 6.69 -5.50 -4.35
C LEU A 112 7.06 -5.79 -5.80
N VAL A 113 7.69 -4.81 -6.47
CA VAL A 113 8.08 -4.87 -7.88
C VAL A 113 9.04 -6.03 -8.17
N GLU A 114 9.90 -6.36 -7.21
CA GLU A 114 10.84 -7.49 -7.26
C GLU A 114 10.22 -8.84 -6.90
N GLY A 115 8.91 -8.88 -6.60
CA GLY A 115 8.18 -10.12 -6.29
C GLY A 115 8.34 -10.58 -4.84
N GLY A 116 8.67 -9.66 -3.93
CA GLY A 116 8.85 -9.98 -2.52
C GLY A 116 7.56 -10.10 -1.71
N LEU A 117 6.40 -9.95 -2.33
CA LEU A 117 5.10 -10.06 -1.66
C LEU A 117 4.58 -11.49 -1.70
N TRP A 118 4.14 -11.97 -0.55
CA TRP A 118 3.49 -13.26 -0.34
C TRP A 118 2.19 -13.07 0.45
N GLU A 119 1.14 -13.75 0.04
CA GLU A 119 -0.19 -13.61 0.65
C GLU A 119 -0.93 -14.95 0.72
N ARG A 120 -1.73 -15.17 1.77
CA ARG A 120 -2.68 -16.28 1.88
C ARG A 120 -3.84 -15.97 2.79
N VAL A 121 -4.88 -16.81 2.72
CA VAL A 121 -5.95 -16.90 3.73
C VAL A 121 -5.86 -18.24 4.44
N ARG A 122 -5.78 -18.21 5.76
CA ARG A 122 -5.86 -19.40 6.60
C ARG A 122 -7.19 -19.44 7.37
N ARG A 123 -7.60 -20.63 7.76
CA ARG A 123 -8.65 -20.84 8.76
C ARG A 123 -8.01 -20.83 10.15
N GLY A 124 -8.67 -20.17 11.09
CA GLY A 124 -8.25 -20.14 12.49
C GLY A 124 -9.45 -20.28 13.40
N VAL A 125 -9.22 -20.30 14.70
CA VAL A 125 -10.27 -20.23 15.71
C VAL A 125 -11.00 -18.89 15.51
N GLY A 126 -12.33 -18.97 15.31
CA GLY A 126 -13.15 -17.77 15.11
C GLY A 126 -13.31 -17.29 13.66
N GLY A 127 -12.69 -17.92 12.64
CA GLY A 127 -12.93 -17.54 11.25
C GLY A 127 -11.76 -17.64 10.31
N SER A 128 -11.79 -16.79 9.27
CA SER A 128 -10.72 -16.66 8.29
C SER A 128 -9.80 -15.49 8.63
N TRP A 129 -8.52 -15.68 8.37
CA TRP A 129 -7.47 -14.70 8.59
C TRP A 129 -6.63 -14.55 7.33
N PHE A 130 -6.31 -13.32 6.97
CA PHE A 130 -5.26 -13.09 5.98
C PHE A 130 -3.88 -13.13 6.65
N GLU A 131 -2.90 -13.56 5.91
CA GLU A 131 -1.48 -13.38 6.20
C GLU A 131 -0.81 -12.77 4.98
N THR A 132 0.05 -11.79 5.20
CA THR A 132 0.87 -11.20 4.14
C THR A 132 2.29 -10.98 4.64
N ARG A 133 3.27 -11.17 3.78
CA ARG A 133 4.68 -10.92 4.04
C ARG A 133 5.27 -10.11 2.90
N LEU A 134 6.07 -9.13 3.24
CA LEU A 134 6.85 -8.35 2.28
C LEU A 134 8.33 -8.49 2.63
N ILE A 135 9.11 -8.99 1.69
CA ILE A 135 10.54 -9.25 1.86
C ILE A 135 11.29 -8.63 0.69
N GLY A 136 12.28 -7.82 0.99
CA GLY A 136 13.14 -7.17 0.01
C GLY A 136 14.33 -6.50 0.67
N VAL A 137 15.13 -5.79 -0.11
CA VAL A 137 16.22 -4.98 0.44
C VAL A 137 15.65 -3.90 1.34
N GLY A 138 16.02 -3.89 2.62
CA GLY A 138 15.57 -2.91 3.60
C GLY A 138 14.16 -3.16 4.16
N VAL A 139 13.47 -4.24 3.76
CA VAL A 139 12.17 -4.60 4.32
C VAL A 139 12.05 -6.11 4.57
N ASN A 140 11.56 -6.46 5.76
CA ASN A 140 11.17 -7.81 6.12
C ASN A 140 10.03 -7.71 7.13
N GLY A 141 8.80 -7.75 6.64
CA GLY A 141 7.61 -7.56 7.45
C GLY A 141 6.57 -8.65 7.26
N ARG A 142 5.76 -8.85 8.29
CA ARG A 142 4.60 -9.74 8.28
C ARG A 142 3.40 -9.00 8.87
N ARG A 143 2.24 -9.20 8.26
CA ARG A 143 0.96 -8.71 8.78
C ARG A 143 -0.08 -9.82 8.71
N GLU A 144 -1.01 -9.79 9.62
CA GLU A 144 -2.15 -10.69 9.64
C GLU A 144 -3.35 -10.00 10.26
N GLY A 145 -4.54 -10.46 9.91
CA GLY A 145 -5.77 -9.91 10.46
C GLY A 145 -6.99 -10.76 10.14
N PRO A 146 -8.09 -10.54 10.87
CA PRO A 146 -9.34 -11.24 10.64
C PRO A 146 -9.98 -10.78 9.32
N LEU A 147 -10.67 -11.71 8.68
CA LEU A 147 -11.52 -11.45 7.52
C LEU A 147 -12.97 -11.72 7.87
N THR A 148 -13.89 -10.94 7.27
CA THR A 148 -15.30 -11.30 7.31
C THR A 148 -15.53 -12.68 6.68
N ARG A 149 -16.65 -13.31 6.99
CA ARG A 149 -16.99 -14.60 6.38
C ARG A 149 -17.09 -14.52 4.86
N GLN A 150 -17.56 -13.38 4.34
CA GLN A 150 -17.69 -13.13 2.92
C GLN A 150 -16.32 -12.96 2.28
N ASP A 151 -15.46 -12.07 2.81
CA ASP A 151 -14.11 -11.82 2.27
C ASP A 151 -13.24 -13.07 2.31
N GLY A 152 -13.31 -13.84 3.38
CA GLY A 152 -12.58 -15.09 3.50
C GLY A 152 -13.03 -16.16 2.49
N ARG A 153 -14.33 -16.23 2.14
CA ARG A 153 -14.83 -17.10 1.08
C ARG A 153 -14.38 -16.65 -0.30
N GLU A 154 -14.52 -15.36 -0.56
CA GLU A 154 -14.11 -14.77 -1.84
C GLU A 154 -12.61 -14.94 -2.07
N ALA A 155 -11.77 -14.61 -1.09
CA ALA A 155 -10.33 -14.77 -1.20
C ALA A 155 -9.92 -16.22 -1.49
N ARG A 156 -10.54 -17.21 -0.83
CA ARG A 156 -10.28 -18.63 -1.13
C ARG A 156 -10.69 -19.02 -2.55
N ARG A 157 -11.82 -18.52 -3.06
CA ARG A 157 -12.22 -18.74 -4.44
C ARG A 157 -11.25 -18.10 -5.44
N SER A 158 -10.62 -16.99 -5.05
CA SER A 158 -9.62 -16.29 -5.84
C SER A 158 -8.19 -16.87 -5.73
N GLY A 159 -8.05 -18.07 -5.15
CA GLY A 159 -6.78 -18.80 -5.12
C GLY A 159 -5.93 -18.60 -3.85
N PHE A 160 -6.34 -17.75 -2.91
CA PHE A 160 -5.57 -17.47 -1.69
C PHE A 160 -5.73 -18.53 -0.59
N ALA A 161 -6.41 -19.65 -0.86
CA ALA A 161 -6.43 -20.81 0.05
C ALA A 161 -5.04 -21.45 0.21
N ALA A 162 -4.23 -21.42 -0.85
CA ALA A 162 -2.81 -21.71 -0.85
C ALA A 162 -2.00 -20.41 -0.79
N PRO A 163 -0.73 -20.47 -0.36
CA PRO A 163 0.15 -19.32 -0.45
C PRO A 163 0.32 -18.83 -1.91
N VAL A 164 0.10 -17.54 -2.12
CA VAL A 164 0.36 -16.86 -3.39
C VAL A 164 1.67 -16.09 -3.24
N LEU A 165 2.71 -16.53 -3.94
CA LEU A 165 3.94 -15.78 -4.10
C LEU A 165 3.81 -14.98 -5.40
N TRP A 166 3.75 -13.65 -5.27
CA TRP A 166 3.61 -12.78 -6.42
C TRP A 166 4.91 -12.72 -7.23
N ALA A 167 4.77 -12.72 -8.55
CA ALA A 167 5.91 -12.62 -9.46
C ALA A 167 6.45 -11.19 -9.54
N PRO A 168 7.72 -11.01 -9.90
CA PRO A 168 8.27 -9.70 -10.23
C PRO A 168 7.50 -9.04 -11.38
N TRP A 169 7.46 -7.71 -11.38
CA TRP A 169 6.84 -6.96 -12.46
C TRP A 169 7.62 -7.09 -13.78
N PRO A 170 6.95 -7.33 -14.92
CA PRO A 170 7.61 -7.40 -16.20
C PRO A 170 8.15 -6.01 -16.59
N ARG A 171 9.43 -5.96 -16.97
CA ARG A 171 10.07 -4.72 -17.44
C ARG A 171 9.65 -4.41 -18.87
N ARG A 172 9.58 -3.13 -19.19
CA ARG A 172 9.55 -2.70 -20.59
C ARG A 172 10.90 -3.00 -21.27
N ALA A 173 10.84 -3.37 -22.53
CA ALA A 173 12.04 -3.59 -23.36
C ALA A 173 12.74 -2.27 -23.69
#